data_9525334a038c6bf4cba7cd00c2e1cc54
#
_entry.id   9525334a038c6bf4cba7cd00c2e1cc54
#
_cell.length_a   1.000
_cell.length_b   1.000
_cell.length_c   1.000
_cell.angle_alpha   90.00
_cell.angle_beta   90.00
_cell.angle_gamma   90.00
#
_symmetry.space_group_name_H-M   'P 1'
#
loop_
_entity.id
_entity.type
_entity.pdbx_description
1 polymer ?
#
loop_
_entity_poly.entity_id
_entity_poly.type
_entity_poly.pdbx_seq_one_letter_code
_entity_poly.pdbx_strand_id
1 'polypeptide(L)'
;WNEDAKLTIAVNENAPVDSLADLAANAELFGNRLVGIEPGSGLNRVTTENVIPTYGLDSMEYLTSSTPAMLAELTAATDAGENIAVTLWRPHWAYDAFPIKDLEDPEGTLGDAEGIHSFGGKSFEETHPTLAGWLKDFTMDSELLYSLENAMFNESDEDDYGPIVEQWIADNQDYVDSLTS
;
A
#
# COMPACT_ATOMS: atom_id res chain seq x y z
N TRP A 1 -6.30 14.66 2.38
CA TRP A 1 -5.61 14.37 3.63
C TRP A 1 -4.44 13.39 3.43
N ASN A 2 -4.40 12.66 2.35
CA ASN A 2 -3.26 11.88 1.87
C ASN A 2 -3.02 12.22 0.40
N GLU A 3 -1.79 12.58 0.04
CA GLU A 3 -1.41 13.04 -1.31
C GLU A 3 -0.43 12.08 -2.00
N ASP A 4 -0.20 10.88 -1.43
CA ASP A 4 0.74 9.88 -1.96
C ASP A 4 0.07 8.52 -2.17
N ALA A 5 -1.20 8.52 -2.56
CA ALA A 5 -1.87 7.29 -2.97
C ALA A 5 -1.39 6.89 -4.36
N LYS A 6 -0.74 5.72 -4.47
CA LYS A 6 -0.13 5.29 -5.72
C LYS A 6 -0.05 3.78 -5.85
N LEU A 7 -0.02 3.30 -7.08
CA LEU A 7 0.30 1.92 -7.40
C LEU A 7 1.80 1.70 -7.30
N THR A 8 2.22 0.53 -6.84
CA THR A 8 3.63 0.20 -6.63
C THR A 8 3.93 -1.23 -7.07
N ILE A 9 5.21 -1.49 -7.33
CA ILE A 9 5.78 -2.83 -7.26
C ILE A 9 6.84 -2.78 -6.16
N ALA A 10 6.68 -3.64 -5.16
CA ALA A 10 7.52 -3.69 -3.99
C ALA A 10 8.37 -4.96 -3.97
N VAL A 11 9.56 -4.84 -3.38
CA VAL A 11 10.47 -5.95 -3.12
C VAL A 11 10.96 -5.89 -1.68
N ASN A 12 11.62 -6.93 -1.20
CA ASN A 12 12.28 -6.88 0.12
C ASN A 12 13.24 -5.68 0.20
N GLU A 13 13.30 -5.02 1.34
CA GLU A 13 14.13 -3.82 1.55
C GLU A 13 15.61 -4.05 1.20
N ASN A 14 16.14 -5.22 1.52
CA ASN A 14 17.52 -5.61 1.28
C ASN A 14 17.77 -6.22 -0.10
N ALA A 15 16.76 -6.32 -0.96
CA ALA A 15 16.95 -6.79 -2.34
C ALA A 15 17.90 -5.86 -3.12
N PRO A 16 18.82 -6.40 -3.94
CA PRO A 16 19.85 -5.61 -4.62
C PRO A 16 19.35 -4.94 -5.91
N VAL A 17 18.10 -4.51 -5.92
CA VAL A 17 17.44 -3.78 -7.01
C VAL A 17 16.66 -2.60 -6.42
N ASP A 18 16.70 -1.47 -7.09
CA ASP A 18 16.05 -0.24 -6.66
C ASP A 18 15.06 0.31 -7.70
N SER A 19 15.05 -0.25 -8.92
CA SER A 19 14.23 0.22 -10.02
C SER A 19 13.57 -0.94 -10.77
N LEU A 20 12.39 -0.70 -11.34
CA LEU A 20 11.72 -1.61 -12.29
C LEU A 20 12.62 -1.92 -13.50
N ALA A 21 13.49 -0.99 -13.90
CA ALA A 21 14.45 -1.19 -14.97
C ALA A 21 15.49 -2.28 -14.67
N ASP A 22 15.75 -2.56 -13.39
CA ASP A 22 16.72 -3.57 -12.96
C ASP A 22 16.10 -4.97 -12.85
N LEU A 23 14.75 -5.04 -12.79
CA LEU A 23 14.05 -6.26 -12.39
C LEU A 23 14.23 -7.40 -13.41
N ALA A 24 14.17 -7.10 -14.71
CA ALA A 24 14.35 -8.11 -15.76
C ALA A 24 15.72 -8.79 -15.71
N ALA A 25 16.79 -8.01 -15.47
CA ALA A 25 18.15 -8.52 -15.39
C ALA A 25 18.43 -9.33 -14.10
N ASN A 26 17.58 -9.15 -13.08
CA ASN A 26 17.69 -9.78 -11.77
C ASN A 26 16.52 -10.73 -11.45
N ALA A 27 15.74 -11.13 -12.46
CA ALA A 27 14.52 -11.91 -12.29
C ALA A 27 14.74 -13.23 -11.51
N GLU A 28 15.88 -13.88 -11.70
CA GLU A 28 16.23 -15.11 -10.98
C GLU A 28 16.28 -14.94 -9.46
N LEU A 29 16.62 -13.74 -8.96
CA LEU A 29 16.63 -13.44 -7.52
C LEU A 29 15.23 -13.51 -6.90
N PHE A 30 14.19 -13.35 -7.73
CA PHE A 30 12.79 -13.37 -7.36
C PHE A 30 12.08 -14.65 -7.86
N GLY A 31 12.86 -15.72 -8.14
CA GLY A 31 12.35 -16.98 -8.68
C GLY A 31 11.69 -16.84 -10.06
N ASN A 32 12.06 -15.82 -10.84
CA ASN A 32 11.43 -15.44 -12.11
C ASN A 32 9.91 -15.16 -12.00
N ARG A 33 9.45 -14.64 -10.86
CA ARG A 33 8.02 -14.38 -10.59
C ARG A 33 7.79 -12.95 -10.16
N LEU A 34 6.67 -12.40 -10.61
CA LEU A 34 6.04 -11.20 -10.07
C LEU A 34 4.66 -11.62 -9.54
N VAL A 35 4.41 -11.43 -8.26
CA VAL A 35 3.15 -11.85 -7.62
C VAL A 35 2.17 -10.69 -7.58
N GLY A 36 1.01 -10.90 -8.17
CA GLY A 36 -0.04 -9.90 -8.32
C GLY A 36 -1.31 -10.24 -7.56
N ILE A 37 -2.25 -9.31 -7.62
CA ILE A 37 -3.56 -9.39 -7.01
C ILE A 37 -4.65 -9.83 -8.02
N GLU A 38 -5.92 -9.51 -7.74
CA GLU A 38 -7.06 -9.93 -8.56
C GLU A 38 -6.94 -9.51 -10.02
N PRO A 39 -7.17 -10.41 -10.98
CA PRO A 39 -7.08 -10.13 -12.42
C PRO A 39 -7.95 -8.96 -12.91
N GLY A 40 -9.04 -8.64 -12.18
CA GLY A 40 -9.95 -7.53 -12.51
C GLY A 40 -9.54 -6.18 -11.92
N SER A 41 -8.48 -6.09 -11.13
CA SER A 41 -8.04 -4.85 -10.51
C SER A 41 -7.38 -3.89 -11.51
N GLY A 42 -7.44 -2.59 -11.21
CA GLY A 42 -6.72 -1.56 -11.97
C GLY A 42 -5.22 -1.79 -11.98
N LEU A 43 -4.66 -2.19 -10.83
CA LEU A 43 -3.25 -2.51 -10.66
C LEU A 43 -2.82 -3.68 -11.56
N ASN A 44 -3.60 -4.77 -11.60
CA ASN A 44 -3.32 -5.89 -12.49
C ASN A 44 -3.31 -5.45 -13.95
N ARG A 45 -4.29 -4.64 -14.38
CA ARG A 45 -4.37 -4.13 -15.74
C ARG A 45 -3.14 -3.26 -16.08
N VAL A 46 -2.78 -2.31 -15.22
CA VAL A 46 -1.63 -1.42 -15.42
C VAL A 46 -0.34 -2.23 -15.48
N THR A 47 -0.16 -3.21 -14.60
CA THR A 47 1.02 -4.09 -14.59
C THR A 47 1.12 -4.86 -15.90
N THR A 48 0.02 -5.44 -16.38
CA THR A 48 0.01 -6.26 -17.59
C THR A 48 0.17 -5.42 -18.87
N GLU A 49 -0.51 -4.27 -18.95
CA GLU A 49 -0.55 -3.47 -20.19
C GLU A 49 0.62 -2.51 -20.32
N ASN A 50 1.19 -2.03 -19.19
CA ASN A 50 2.22 -1.00 -19.20
C ASN A 50 3.56 -1.48 -18.64
N VAL A 51 3.58 -2.00 -17.38
CA VAL A 51 4.84 -2.31 -16.69
C VAL A 51 5.61 -3.44 -17.38
N ILE A 52 4.95 -4.58 -17.56
CA ILE A 52 5.59 -5.78 -18.15
C ILE A 52 6.21 -5.48 -19.52
N PRO A 53 5.48 -4.91 -20.50
CA PRO A 53 6.07 -4.66 -21.81
C PRO A 53 7.12 -3.55 -21.80
N THR A 54 7.00 -2.53 -20.95
CA THR A 54 7.94 -1.41 -20.91
C THR A 54 9.29 -1.80 -20.35
N TYR A 55 9.29 -2.61 -19.28
CA TYR A 55 10.52 -3.06 -18.62
C TYR A 55 11.01 -4.44 -19.08
N GLY A 56 10.36 -5.05 -20.09
CA GLY A 56 10.76 -6.34 -20.64
C GLY A 56 10.65 -7.49 -19.63
N LEU A 57 9.61 -7.47 -18.79
CA LEU A 57 9.37 -8.48 -17.75
C LEU A 57 8.66 -9.73 -18.29
N ASP A 58 8.54 -9.91 -19.61
CA ASP A 58 7.89 -11.08 -20.23
C ASP A 58 8.53 -12.42 -19.86
N SER A 59 9.79 -12.41 -19.41
CA SER A 59 10.49 -13.60 -18.92
C SER A 59 10.12 -13.98 -17.48
N MET A 60 9.48 -13.08 -16.73
CA MET A 60 8.95 -13.35 -15.39
C MET A 60 7.53 -13.85 -15.50
N GLU A 61 7.20 -14.85 -14.70
CA GLU A 61 5.82 -15.32 -14.57
C GLU A 61 5.03 -14.33 -13.71
N TYR A 62 4.05 -13.63 -14.30
CA TYR A 62 3.13 -12.79 -13.56
C TYR A 62 2.00 -13.62 -12.98
N LEU A 63 2.11 -13.94 -11.68
CA LEU A 63 1.13 -14.75 -10.94
C LEU A 63 0.03 -13.87 -10.39
N THR A 64 -1.17 -13.97 -10.93
CA THR A 64 -2.35 -13.22 -10.46
C THR A 64 -3.26 -14.12 -9.64
N SER A 65 -3.72 -13.63 -8.50
CA SER A 65 -4.58 -14.38 -7.58
C SER A 65 -5.54 -13.43 -6.85
N SER A 66 -5.51 -13.41 -5.54
CA SER A 66 -6.25 -12.44 -4.72
C SER A 66 -5.27 -11.66 -3.83
N THR A 67 -5.70 -10.50 -3.34
CA THR A 67 -4.90 -9.74 -2.38
C THR A 67 -4.47 -10.56 -1.17
N PRO A 68 -5.34 -11.35 -0.50
CA PRO A 68 -4.91 -12.22 0.59
C PRO A 68 -3.89 -13.29 0.17
N ALA A 69 -3.97 -13.83 -1.04
CA ALA A 69 -3.01 -14.81 -1.51
C ALA A 69 -1.65 -14.18 -1.81
N MET A 70 -1.61 -12.99 -2.41
CA MET A 70 -0.37 -12.23 -2.60
C MET A 70 0.30 -11.91 -1.26
N LEU A 71 -0.47 -11.46 -0.25
CA LEU A 71 0.05 -11.18 1.10
C LEU A 71 0.57 -12.44 1.78
N ALA A 72 -0.06 -13.59 1.59
CA ALA A 72 0.43 -14.87 2.12
C ALA A 72 1.77 -15.29 1.48
N GLU A 73 1.95 -15.07 0.18
CA GLU A 73 3.23 -15.28 -0.51
C GLU A 73 4.31 -14.32 0.01
N LEU A 74 3.96 -13.05 0.24
CA LEU A 74 4.85 -12.04 0.82
C LEU A 74 5.31 -12.45 2.22
N THR A 75 4.37 -12.88 3.08
CA THR A 75 4.66 -13.39 4.42
C THR A 75 5.61 -14.58 4.36
N ALA A 76 5.29 -15.59 3.53
CA ALA A 76 6.08 -16.81 3.43
C ALA A 76 7.51 -16.53 2.95
N ALA A 77 7.68 -15.66 1.94
CA ALA A 77 9.00 -15.29 1.44
C ALA A 77 9.81 -14.50 2.47
N THR A 78 9.16 -13.57 3.19
CA THR A 78 9.81 -12.79 4.25
C THR A 78 10.29 -13.69 5.39
N ASP A 79 9.45 -14.62 5.84
CA ASP A 79 9.78 -15.58 6.91
C ASP A 79 10.91 -16.53 6.50
N ALA A 80 10.97 -16.91 5.23
CA ALA A 80 12.02 -17.74 4.67
C ALA A 80 13.34 -16.98 4.38
N GLY A 81 13.30 -15.64 4.42
CA GLY A 81 14.43 -14.79 4.01
C GLY A 81 14.69 -14.85 2.50
N GLU A 82 13.66 -15.16 1.72
CA GLU A 82 13.71 -15.23 0.26
C GLU A 82 13.27 -13.91 -0.37
N ASN A 83 13.82 -13.57 -1.53
CA ASN A 83 13.38 -12.39 -2.25
C ASN A 83 12.03 -12.63 -2.95
N ILE A 84 11.18 -11.62 -2.93
CA ILE A 84 9.91 -11.61 -3.62
C ILE A 84 9.67 -10.24 -4.26
N ALA A 85 9.02 -10.23 -5.43
CA ALA A 85 8.48 -9.03 -6.06
C ALA A 85 6.95 -9.13 -6.09
N VAL A 86 6.27 -8.12 -5.56
CA VAL A 86 4.80 -8.09 -5.46
C VAL A 86 4.25 -6.80 -6.04
N THR A 87 3.05 -6.86 -6.62
CA THR A 87 2.28 -5.64 -6.91
C THR A 87 1.55 -5.18 -5.66
N LEU A 88 1.66 -3.89 -5.32
CA LEU A 88 1.12 -3.32 -4.10
C LEU A 88 0.65 -1.87 -4.37
N TRP A 89 0.23 -1.17 -3.36
CA TRP A 89 -0.18 0.24 -3.45
C TRP A 89 0.04 0.96 -2.13
N ARG A 90 0.12 2.28 -2.19
CA ARG A 90 0.09 3.13 -0.99
C ARG A 90 -1.22 3.92 -0.94
N PRO A 91 -1.81 4.08 0.28
CA PRO A 91 -1.38 3.49 1.55
C PRO A 91 -1.74 2.00 1.67
N HIS A 92 -0.94 1.23 2.41
CA HIS A 92 -1.21 -0.18 2.73
C HIS A 92 -0.39 -0.62 3.95
N TRP A 93 -1.00 -1.33 4.89
CA TRP A 93 -0.40 -1.81 6.14
C TRP A 93 0.83 -2.70 5.95
N ALA A 94 0.98 -3.35 4.79
CA ALA A 94 2.14 -4.20 4.51
C ALA A 94 3.48 -3.47 4.64
N TYR A 95 3.51 -2.14 4.48
CA TYR A 95 4.72 -1.33 4.67
C TYR A 95 5.10 -1.13 6.14
N ASP A 96 4.19 -1.38 7.08
CA ASP A 96 4.47 -1.44 8.51
C ASP A 96 4.90 -2.86 8.92
N ALA A 97 4.18 -3.87 8.40
CA ALA A 97 4.37 -5.27 8.80
C ALA A 97 5.62 -5.94 8.20
N PHE A 98 6.06 -5.52 7.00
CA PHE A 98 7.15 -6.17 6.28
C PHE A 98 8.27 -5.20 5.92
N PRO A 99 9.55 -5.64 5.96
CA PRO A 99 10.68 -4.85 5.49
C PRO A 99 10.75 -4.85 3.95
N ILE A 100 9.91 -4.03 3.34
CA ILE A 100 9.78 -3.90 1.88
C ILE A 100 10.03 -2.46 1.42
N LYS A 101 10.43 -2.31 0.16
CA LYS A 101 10.59 -1.02 -0.50
C LYS A 101 9.91 -1.03 -1.88
N ASP A 102 9.46 0.15 -2.31
CA ASP A 102 8.99 0.37 -3.68
C ASP A 102 10.18 0.37 -4.64
N LEU A 103 9.99 -0.19 -5.82
CA LEU A 103 10.90 0.02 -6.94
C LEU A 103 10.57 1.35 -7.62
N GLU A 104 11.60 2.12 -7.98
CA GLU A 104 11.44 3.31 -8.80
C GLU A 104 10.86 2.95 -10.17
N ASP A 105 9.96 3.77 -10.67
CA ASP A 105 9.31 3.65 -11.98
C ASP A 105 9.74 4.82 -12.89
N PRO A 106 10.95 4.79 -13.47
CA PRO A 106 11.47 5.91 -14.26
C PRO A 106 10.67 6.20 -15.55
N GLU A 107 9.90 5.24 -16.04
CA GLU A 107 9.06 5.41 -17.23
C GLU A 107 7.60 5.81 -16.89
N GLY A 108 7.25 5.90 -15.59
CA GLY A 108 5.92 6.33 -15.13
C GLY A 108 4.80 5.36 -15.51
N THR A 109 5.10 4.08 -15.61
CA THR A 109 4.15 3.05 -16.10
C THR A 109 3.03 2.75 -15.14
N LEU A 110 3.24 2.98 -13.84
CA LEU A 110 2.26 2.80 -12.77
C LEU A 110 1.31 3.99 -12.61
N GLY A 111 1.61 5.12 -13.27
CA GLY A 111 0.89 6.37 -13.17
C GLY A 111 1.39 7.28 -12.05
N ASP A 112 0.78 8.46 -11.94
CA ASP A 112 1.12 9.46 -10.93
C ASP A 112 0.42 9.14 -9.59
N ALA A 113 0.96 9.69 -8.49
CA ALA A 113 0.28 9.67 -7.21
C ALA A 113 -1.03 10.47 -7.25
N GLU A 114 -2.03 10.00 -6.51
CA GLU A 114 -3.34 10.62 -6.39
C GLU A 114 -3.60 11.06 -4.95
N GLY A 115 -4.51 12.04 -4.77
CA GLY A 115 -4.95 12.49 -3.46
C GLY A 115 -6.16 11.70 -2.96
N ILE A 116 -6.18 11.37 -1.67
CA ILE A 116 -7.38 10.89 -0.98
C ILE A 116 -8.06 12.07 -0.31
N HIS A 117 -9.29 12.34 -0.69
CA HIS A 117 -10.05 13.50 -0.25
C HIS A 117 -11.30 13.12 0.50
N SER A 118 -11.58 13.82 1.61
CA SER A 118 -12.87 13.77 2.27
C SER A 118 -13.89 14.64 1.52
N PHE A 119 -15.13 14.18 1.40
CA PHE A 119 -16.23 14.98 0.85
C PHE A 119 -17.51 14.78 1.64
N GLY A 120 -18.35 15.82 1.67
CA GLY A 120 -19.60 15.84 2.39
C GLY A 120 -20.75 16.41 1.57
N GLY A 121 -21.95 16.35 2.10
CA GLY A 121 -23.13 16.99 1.51
C GLY A 121 -22.94 18.52 1.41
N LYS A 122 -23.59 19.16 0.42
CA LYS A 122 -23.43 20.61 0.14
C LYS A 122 -23.71 21.52 1.33
N SER A 123 -24.59 21.11 2.26
CA SER A 123 -24.93 21.87 3.47
C SER A 123 -24.15 21.43 4.70
N PHE A 124 -23.19 20.49 4.58
CA PHE A 124 -22.49 19.93 5.73
C PHE A 124 -21.71 20.99 6.52
N GLU A 125 -21.00 21.88 5.83
CA GLU A 125 -20.23 22.97 6.46
C GLU A 125 -21.15 23.96 7.19
N GLU A 126 -22.34 24.25 6.66
CA GLU A 126 -23.32 25.15 7.29
C GLU A 126 -23.98 24.52 8.53
N THR A 127 -24.26 23.20 8.48
CA THR A 127 -24.94 22.49 9.55
C THR A 127 -24.04 21.96 10.65
N HIS A 128 -22.75 21.71 10.33
CA HIS A 128 -21.75 21.14 11.22
C HIS A 128 -20.40 21.87 11.10
N PRO A 129 -20.33 23.20 11.35
CA PRO A 129 -19.16 24.00 11.05
C PRO A 129 -17.88 23.55 11.80
N THR A 130 -18.01 23.15 13.05
CA THR A 130 -16.87 22.65 13.84
C THR A 130 -16.31 21.37 13.27
N LEU A 131 -17.18 20.39 12.98
CA LEU A 131 -16.74 19.11 12.42
C LEU A 131 -16.18 19.27 11.00
N ALA A 132 -16.78 20.16 10.21
CA ALA A 132 -16.26 20.50 8.89
C ALA A 132 -14.86 21.13 8.96
N GLY A 133 -14.60 21.96 9.97
CA GLY A 133 -13.26 22.50 10.27
C GLY A 133 -12.27 21.38 10.54
N TRP A 134 -12.57 20.49 11.48
CA TRP A 134 -11.68 19.36 11.79
C TRP A 134 -11.40 18.45 10.59
N LEU A 135 -12.42 18.13 9.80
CA LEU A 135 -12.23 17.31 8.59
C LEU A 135 -11.42 18.02 7.49
N LYS A 136 -11.51 19.34 7.42
CA LYS A 136 -10.72 20.14 6.47
C LYS A 136 -9.24 20.19 6.84
N ASP A 137 -8.95 20.26 8.13
CA ASP A 137 -7.61 20.35 8.67
C ASP A 137 -7.01 18.96 9.00
N PHE A 138 -7.81 17.89 8.80
CA PHE A 138 -7.39 16.52 9.04
C PHE A 138 -6.21 16.13 8.15
N THR A 139 -5.15 15.68 8.78
CA THR A 139 -3.99 15.07 8.15
C THR A 139 -3.56 13.84 8.95
N MET A 140 -3.09 12.82 8.27
CA MET A 140 -2.51 11.63 8.88
C MET A 140 -1.30 11.23 8.05
N ASP A 141 -0.13 11.16 8.68
CA ASP A 141 1.04 10.66 7.98
C ASP A 141 0.93 9.16 7.68
N SER A 142 1.74 8.71 6.75
CA SER A 142 1.65 7.33 6.26
C SER A 142 2.04 6.31 7.33
N GLU A 143 2.97 6.62 8.23
CA GLU A 143 3.41 5.70 9.29
C GLU A 143 2.29 5.46 10.29
N LEU A 144 1.60 6.52 10.73
CA LEU A 144 0.43 6.42 11.60
C LEU A 144 -0.71 5.65 10.92
N LEU A 145 -0.97 5.92 9.63
CA LEU A 145 -2.02 5.22 8.90
C LEU A 145 -1.70 3.73 8.78
N TYR A 146 -0.46 3.37 8.42
CA TYR A 146 -0.06 1.96 8.29
C TYR A 146 -0.14 1.23 9.62
N SER A 147 0.23 1.86 10.75
CA SER A 147 0.12 1.25 12.07
C SER A 147 -1.33 0.95 12.45
N LEU A 148 -2.27 1.86 12.13
CA LEU A 148 -3.69 1.63 12.35
C LEU A 148 -4.24 0.51 11.46
N GLU A 149 -3.93 0.55 10.17
CA GLU A 149 -4.34 -0.49 9.22
C GLU A 149 -3.76 -1.86 9.61
N ASN A 150 -2.50 -1.91 10.04
CA ASN A 150 -1.84 -3.15 10.50
C ASN A 150 -2.55 -3.74 11.71
N ALA A 151 -2.86 -2.92 12.72
CA ALA A 151 -3.60 -3.35 13.90
C ALA A 151 -4.99 -3.90 13.54
N MET A 152 -5.68 -3.26 12.58
CA MET A 152 -7.04 -3.66 12.17
C MET A 152 -7.07 -4.88 11.26
N PHE A 153 -6.14 -4.99 10.31
CA PHE A 153 -6.27 -5.92 9.18
C PHE A 153 -5.26 -7.07 9.18
N ASN A 154 -4.19 -6.96 9.97
CA ASN A 154 -3.14 -7.97 10.03
C ASN A 154 -2.99 -8.59 11.42
N GLU A 155 -3.02 -7.80 12.49
CA GLU A 155 -2.79 -8.29 13.85
C GLU A 155 -4.06 -8.83 14.51
N SER A 156 -5.22 -8.65 13.89
CA SER A 156 -6.51 -9.09 14.43
C SER A 156 -7.34 -9.82 13.38
N ASP A 157 -7.97 -10.92 13.83
CA ASP A 157 -8.98 -11.67 13.07
C ASP A 157 -10.41 -11.21 13.43
N GLU A 158 -10.56 -10.12 14.21
CA GLU A 158 -11.86 -9.63 14.68
C GLU A 158 -12.57 -8.83 13.58
N ASP A 159 -13.87 -9.08 13.41
CA ASP A 159 -14.73 -8.29 12.49
C ASP A 159 -15.15 -6.93 13.10
N ASP A 160 -15.06 -6.77 14.43
CA ASP A 160 -15.34 -5.52 15.13
C ASP A 160 -14.04 -4.76 15.40
N TYR A 161 -13.77 -3.78 14.57
CA TYR A 161 -12.59 -2.92 14.72
C TYR A 161 -12.71 -1.86 15.84
N GLY A 162 -13.89 -1.69 16.45
CA GLY A 162 -14.11 -0.68 17.48
C GLY A 162 -13.10 -0.73 18.61
N PRO A 163 -12.91 -1.87 19.32
CA PRO A 163 -11.96 -2.00 20.40
C PRO A 163 -10.50 -1.77 19.96
N ILE A 164 -10.14 -2.18 18.73
CA ILE A 164 -8.80 -2.01 18.17
C ILE A 164 -8.51 -0.53 17.94
N VAL A 165 -9.46 0.18 17.33
CA VAL A 165 -9.35 1.62 17.08
C VAL A 165 -9.30 2.39 18.41
N GLU A 166 -10.12 2.01 19.42
CA GLU A 166 -10.09 2.63 20.75
C GLU A 166 -8.70 2.45 21.41
N GLN A 167 -8.09 1.27 21.31
CA GLN A 167 -6.75 1.04 21.82
C GLN A 167 -5.71 1.88 21.06
N TRP A 168 -5.76 1.87 19.73
CA TRP A 168 -4.84 2.66 18.91
C TRP A 168 -4.94 4.15 19.22
N ILE A 169 -6.15 4.69 19.43
CA ILE A 169 -6.38 6.08 19.87
C ILE A 169 -5.69 6.34 21.21
N ALA A 170 -5.81 5.42 22.17
CA ALA A 170 -5.19 5.57 23.48
C ALA A 170 -3.65 5.59 23.39
N ASP A 171 -3.08 4.82 22.49
CA ASP A 171 -1.64 4.73 22.26
C ASP A 171 -1.09 5.93 21.47
N ASN A 172 -1.96 6.64 20.72
CA ASN A 172 -1.61 7.79 19.87
C ASN A 172 -2.34 9.09 20.30
N GLN A 173 -2.55 9.28 21.60
CA GLN A 173 -3.37 10.37 22.15
C GLN A 173 -2.91 11.75 21.73
N ASP A 174 -1.60 12.01 21.67
CA ASP A 174 -1.05 13.32 21.28
C ASP A 174 -1.45 13.69 19.84
N TYR A 175 -1.45 12.72 18.93
CA TYR A 175 -1.94 12.91 17.57
C TYR A 175 -3.44 13.20 17.55
N VAL A 176 -4.24 12.39 18.26
CA VAL A 176 -5.70 12.54 18.31
C VAL A 176 -6.11 13.89 18.89
N ASP A 177 -5.45 14.34 19.95
CA ASP A 177 -5.70 15.66 20.56
C ASP A 177 -5.37 16.80 19.59
N SER A 178 -4.38 16.63 18.72
CA SER A 178 -4.02 17.62 17.71
C SER A 178 -5.10 17.85 16.63
N LEU A 179 -5.92 16.84 16.36
CA LEU A 179 -6.97 16.91 15.33
C LEU A 179 -8.15 17.83 15.71
N THR A 180 -8.34 18.11 16.98
CA THR A 180 -9.47 18.87 17.53
C THR A 180 -9.08 20.13 18.29
N SER A 181 -7.79 20.51 18.23
CA SER A 181 -7.22 21.68 18.91
C SER A 181 -7.42 23.00 18.15
#